data_6d65f1ab51e1ec1dc4cbcb0a8ce50685
#
_entry.id   6d65f1ab51e1ec1dc4cbcb0a8ce50685
#
_cell.length_a   1.000
_cell.length_b   1.000
_cell.length_c   1.000
_cell.angle_alpha   90.00
_cell.angle_beta   90.00
_cell.angle_gamma   90.00
#
_symmetry.space_group_name_H-M   'P 1'
#
loop_
_entity.id
_entity.type
_entity.pdbx_description
1 polymer ?
#
loop_
_entity_poly.entity_id
_entity_poly.type
_entity_poly.pdbx_seq_one_letter_code
_entity_poly.pdbx_strand_id
1 'polypeptide(L)'
;ALKNAKEIIKDTPISIDYTFTIRPLSFAKLLLKYNFNVVSIYADSFINEEEEDFKYIKENYPNIKIYATVHVKMRFVKRHTDKKILALGQKAAYFTGSNNFVNIVEGGGMYGFSSIEKLSNLMVDAFLNEKDMKKLIQFKGLGCENYETNRK
;
A
#
# COMPACT_ATOMS: atom_id res chain seq x y z
N ALA A 1 5.15 19.23 -1.88
CA ALA A 1 4.92 18.15 -0.92
C ALA A 1 5.54 16.84 -1.42
N LEU A 2 5.08 16.22 -2.53
CA LEU A 2 5.58 14.93 -3.02
C LEU A 2 7.09 14.92 -3.31
N LYS A 3 7.67 15.97 -3.88
CA LYS A 3 9.12 16.04 -4.11
C LYS A 3 9.91 15.93 -2.81
N ASN A 4 9.52 16.69 -1.78
CA ASN A 4 10.16 16.63 -0.47
C ASN A 4 10.00 15.24 0.18
N ALA A 5 8.82 14.64 0.06
CA ALA A 5 8.60 13.26 0.53
C ALA A 5 9.51 12.26 -0.20
N LYS A 6 9.69 12.42 -1.53
CA LYS A 6 10.61 11.56 -2.30
C LYS A 6 12.06 11.69 -1.85
N GLU A 7 12.53 12.88 -1.51
CA GLU A 7 13.89 13.09 -0.99
C GLU A 7 14.15 12.34 0.31
N ILE A 8 13.12 12.23 1.17
CA ILE A 8 13.20 11.51 2.45
C ILE A 8 13.05 10.01 2.26
N ILE A 9 12.01 9.58 1.55
CA ILE A 9 11.64 8.16 1.34
C ILE A 9 12.62 7.46 0.39
N LYS A 10 13.22 8.21 -0.53
CA LYS A 10 14.18 7.73 -1.53
C LYS A 10 13.59 6.58 -2.37
N ASP A 11 14.34 5.51 -2.53
CA ASP A 11 13.98 4.34 -3.36
C ASP A 11 13.36 3.21 -2.52
N THR A 12 12.88 3.53 -1.32
CA THR A 12 12.16 2.57 -0.48
C THR A 12 10.97 2.00 -1.26
N PRO A 13 10.81 0.67 -1.31
CA PRO A 13 9.67 0.05 -1.93
C PRO A 13 8.36 0.49 -1.30
N ILE A 14 7.38 0.83 -2.14
CA ILE A 14 6.04 1.27 -1.70
C ILE A 14 5.00 0.25 -2.16
N SER A 15 4.13 -0.12 -1.24
CA SER A 15 2.95 -0.92 -1.50
C SER A 15 1.70 -0.10 -1.20
N ILE A 16 0.71 -0.16 -2.08
CA ILE A 16 -0.51 0.66 -1.99
C ILE A 16 -1.72 -0.27 -1.94
N ASP A 17 -2.76 0.10 -1.19
CA ASP A 17 -4.01 -0.64 -1.22
C ASP A 17 -5.24 0.27 -1.32
N TYR A 18 -6.38 -0.38 -1.60
CA TYR A 18 -7.68 0.27 -1.75
C TYR A 18 -8.24 0.82 -0.43
N THR A 19 -7.75 0.40 0.73
CA THR A 19 -8.19 0.98 2.01
C THR A 19 -7.58 2.36 2.24
N PHE A 20 -6.41 2.62 1.64
CA PHE A 20 -5.77 3.92 1.67
C PHE A 20 -6.49 4.95 0.79
N THR A 21 -6.86 4.54 -0.41
CA THR A 21 -7.56 5.37 -1.39
C THR A 21 -8.48 4.53 -2.25
N ILE A 22 -9.65 5.07 -2.60
CA ILE A 22 -10.59 4.43 -3.53
C ILE A 22 -10.07 4.31 -4.96
N ARG A 23 -8.97 5.02 -5.29
CA ARG A 23 -8.30 5.02 -6.59
C ARG A 23 -6.84 4.63 -6.47
N PRO A 24 -6.54 3.37 -6.11
CA PRO A 24 -5.17 2.93 -5.86
C PRO A 24 -4.28 2.96 -7.11
N LEU A 25 -4.83 2.71 -8.30
CA LEU A 25 -4.07 2.74 -9.56
C LEU A 25 -3.73 4.18 -9.96
N SER A 26 -4.69 5.10 -9.87
CA SER A 26 -4.46 6.52 -10.16
C SER A 26 -3.42 7.11 -9.21
N PHE A 27 -3.49 6.74 -7.93
CA PHE A 27 -2.51 7.19 -6.93
C PHE A 27 -1.13 6.57 -7.18
N ALA A 28 -1.05 5.30 -7.53
CA ALA A 28 0.19 4.65 -7.93
C ALA A 28 0.84 5.34 -9.12
N LYS A 29 0.06 5.66 -10.17
CA LYS A 29 0.53 6.41 -11.33
C LYS A 29 1.06 7.80 -10.94
N LEU A 30 0.40 8.48 -10.01
CA LEU A 30 0.89 9.76 -9.48
C LEU A 30 2.26 9.59 -8.82
N LEU A 31 2.42 8.60 -7.92
CA LEU A 31 3.70 8.34 -7.26
C LEU A 31 4.80 7.97 -8.25
N LEU A 32 4.50 7.15 -9.25
CA LEU A 32 5.45 6.78 -10.32
C LEU A 32 5.93 7.99 -11.10
N LYS A 33 5.05 8.96 -11.42
CA LYS A 33 5.43 10.23 -12.05
C LYS A 33 6.38 11.09 -11.20
N TYR A 34 6.38 10.89 -9.88
CA TYR A 34 7.31 11.52 -8.95
C TYR A 34 8.50 10.61 -8.61
N ASN A 35 8.73 9.57 -9.41
CA ASN A 35 9.85 8.62 -9.30
C ASN A 35 9.88 7.81 -7.98
N PHE A 36 8.74 7.62 -7.31
CA PHE A 36 8.68 6.69 -6.19
C PHE A 36 8.76 5.25 -6.68
N ASN A 37 9.34 4.38 -5.86
CA ASN A 37 9.50 2.96 -6.15
C ASN A 37 8.25 2.17 -5.73
N VAL A 38 7.18 2.26 -6.51
CA VAL A 38 5.97 1.44 -6.30
C VAL A 38 6.24 0.02 -6.76
N VAL A 39 6.05 -0.97 -5.88
CA VAL A 39 6.33 -2.39 -6.17
C VAL A 39 5.08 -3.26 -6.20
N SER A 40 4.03 -2.89 -5.47
CA SER A 40 2.79 -3.66 -5.46
C SER A 40 1.56 -2.79 -5.18
N ILE A 41 0.44 -3.23 -5.74
CA ILE A 41 -0.87 -2.60 -5.57
C ILE A 41 -1.86 -3.69 -5.22
N TYR A 42 -2.60 -3.50 -4.14
CA TYR A 42 -3.63 -4.41 -3.66
C TYR A 42 -5.00 -3.77 -3.90
N ALA A 43 -5.78 -4.37 -4.80
CA ALA A 43 -7.11 -3.89 -5.17
C ALA A 43 -8.07 -5.08 -5.32
N ASP A 44 -9.32 -4.92 -4.88
CA ASP A 44 -10.35 -5.93 -5.10
C ASP A 44 -11.01 -5.75 -6.45
N SER A 45 -11.22 -4.50 -6.82
CA SER A 45 -11.68 -4.05 -8.12
C SER A 45 -11.10 -2.67 -8.39
N PHE A 46 -11.23 -2.21 -9.61
CA PHE A 46 -10.98 -0.83 -9.97
C PHE A 46 -12.17 -0.28 -10.75
N ILE A 47 -12.38 1.01 -10.62
CA ILE A 47 -13.47 1.72 -11.31
C ILE A 47 -13.09 1.99 -12.76
N ASN A 48 -14.08 2.23 -13.61
CA ASN A 48 -13.86 2.44 -15.05
C ASN A 48 -12.87 3.59 -15.32
N GLU A 49 -12.86 4.61 -14.49
CA GLU A 49 -11.96 5.74 -14.59
C GLU A 49 -10.49 5.39 -14.34
N GLU A 50 -10.21 4.22 -13.76
CA GLU A 50 -8.85 3.71 -13.54
C GLU A 50 -8.37 2.76 -14.63
N GLU A 51 -9.19 2.43 -15.63
CA GLU A 51 -8.82 1.49 -16.70
C GLU A 51 -7.60 1.98 -17.48
N GLU A 52 -7.54 3.26 -17.80
CA GLU A 52 -6.39 3.86 -18.47
C GLU A 52 -5.14 3.86 -17.59
N ASP A 53 -5.30 4.07 -16.29
CA ASP A 53 -4.18 4.03 -15.33
C ASP A 53 -3.65 2.61 -15.17
N PHE A 54 -4.54 1.62 -15.18
CA PHE A 54 -4.16 0.21 -15.20
C PHE A 54 -3.34 -0.14 -16.45
N LYS A 55 -3.80 0.23 -17.64
CA LYS A 55 -3.09 0.02 -18.90
C LYS A 55 -1.72 0.69 -18.86
N TYR A 56 -1.67 1.96 -18.45
CA TYR A 56 -0.43 2.71 -18.32
C TYR A 56 0.60 2.01 -17.42
N ILE A 57 0.17 1.55 -16.24
CA ILE A 57 1.05 0.85 -15.29
C ILE A 57 1.54 -0.46 -15.90
N LYS A 58 0.66 -1.24 -16.50
CA LYS A 58 1.02 -2.53 -17.11
C LYS A 58 2.02 -2.41 -18.25
N GLU A 59 1.88 -1.37 -19.08
CA GLU A 59 2.74 -1.13 -20.23
C GLU A 59 4.11 -0.55 -19.86
N ASN A 60 4.12 0.42 -18.93
CA ASN A 60 5.35 1.15 -18.60
C ASN A 60 6.10 0.58 -17.38
N TYR A 61 5.40 -0.16 -16.51
CA TYR A 61 5.96 -0.72 -15.27
C TYR A 61 5.56 -2.19 -15.09
N PRO A 62 5.92 -3.10 -16.01
CA PRO A 62 5.45 -4.49 -16.01
C PRO A 62 5.88 -5.29 -14.77
N ASN A 63 6.87 -4.81 -14.03
CA ASN A 63 7.35 -5.46 -12.81
C ASN A 63 6.47 -5.15 -11.57
N ILE A 64 5.59 -4.16 -11.64
CA ILE A 64 4.67 -3.86 -10.54
C ILE A 64 3.63 -4.99 -10.44
N LYS A 65 3.51 -5.54 -9.25
CA LYS A 65 2.55 -6.62 -8.98
C LYS A 65 1.20 -6.02 -8.57
N ILE A 66 0.16 -6.38 -9.28
CA ILE A 66 -1.21 -5.99 -8.95
C ILE A 66 -1.96 -7.22 -8.45
N TYR A 67 -2.47 -7.16 -7.23
CA TYR A 67 -3.12 -8.26 -6.54
C TYR A 67 -4.60 -7.96 -6.31
N ALA A 68 -5.46 -8.93 -6.67
CA ALA A 68 -6.84 -8.96 -6.22
C ALA A 68 -6.90 -9.59 -4.83
N THR A 69 -7.19 -8.80 -3.79
CA THR A 69 -7.10 -9.25 -2.40
C THR A 69 -8.12 -10.33 -2.04
N VAL A 70 -9.23 -10.38 -2.77
CA VAL A 70 -10.27 -11.42 -2.62
C VAL A 70 -9.88 -12.76 -3.24
N HIS A 71 -8.83 -12.80 -4.06
CA HIS A 71 -8.43 -14.04 -4.72
C HIS A 71 -7.89 -15.05 -3.71
N VAL A 72 -8.30 -16.32 -3.82
CA VAL A 72 -7.95 -17.37 -2.86
C VAL A 72 -6.43 -17.54 -2.64
N LYS A 73 -5.61 -17.31 -3.66
CA LYS A 73 -4.14 -17.37 -3.57
C LYS A 73 -3.56 -16.36 -2.57
N MET A 74 -4.29 -15.27 -2.27
CA MET A 74 -3.83 -14.27 -1.30
C MET A 74 -3.75 -14.82 0.13
N ARG A 75 -4.43 -15.93 0.43
CA ARG A 75 -4.33 -16.64 1.71
C ARG A 75 -2.96 -17.27 1.94
N PHE A 76 -2.20 -17.53 0.86
CA PHE A 76 -0.90 -18.20 0.88
C PHE A 76 0.27 -17.22 0.70
N VAL A 77 0.02 -15.92 0.62
CA VAL A 77 1.07 -14.92 0.49
C VAL A 77 1.90 -14.88 1.78
N LYS A 78 3.21 -15.06 1.64
CA LYS A 78 4.16 -14.90 2.75
C LYS A 78 4.23 -13.44 3.14
N ARG A 79 4.04 -13.16 4.43
CA ARG A 79 3.94 -11.81 4.98
C ARG A 79 5.22 -11.32 5.65
N HIS A 80 6.34 -11.94 5.38
CA HIS A 80 7.61 -11.54 5.95
C HIS A 80 8.48 -10.91 4.88
N THR A 81 8.99 -9.73 5.20
CA THR A 81 10.01 -9.07 4.40
C THR A 81 11.15 -8.64 5.31
N ASP A 82 12.38 -8.98 4.90
CA ASP A 82 13.59 -8.48 5.54
C ASP A 82 13.93 -7.05 5.08
N LYS A 83 13.16 -6.55 4.11
CA LYS A 83 13.34 -5.22 3.53
C LYS A 83 12.31 -4.25 4.07
N LYS A 84 12.73 -3.04 4.37
CA LYS A 84 11.82 -1.94 4.71
C LYS A 84 10.91 -1.66 3.51
N ILE A 85 9.61 -1.78 3.71
CA ILE A 85 8.57 -1.43 2.74
C ILE A 85 7.69 -0.36 3.38
N LEU A 86 7.40 0.71 2.67
CA LEU A 86 6.40 1.67 3.07
C LEU A 86 5.04 1.22 2.55
N ALA A 87 4.16 0.83 3.46
CA ALA A 87 2.81 0.37 3.11
C ALA A 87 1.82 1.52 3.23
N LEU A 88 1.10 1.81 2.17
CA LEU A 88 0.05 2.81 2.14
C LEU A 88 -1.29 2.09 2.22
N GLY A 89 -1.78 1.98 3.46
CA GLY A 89 -3.02 1.30 3.83
C GLY A 89 -2.84 0.03 4.64
N GLN A 90 -3.93 -0.41 5.25
CA GLN A 90 -3.93 -1.55 6.18
C GLN A 90 -3.72 -2.90 5.48
N LYS A 91 -4.29 -3.06 4.27
CA LYS A 91 -4.11 -4.30 3.50
C LYS A 91 -2.69 -4.43 2.97
N ALA A 92 -2.11 -3.33 2.49
CA ALA A 92 -0.71 -3.29 2.08
C ALA A 92 0.21 -3.66 3.25
N ALA A 93 -0.01 -3.11 4.44
CA ALA A 93 0.74 -3.47 5.64
C ALA A 93 0.57 -4.95 5.99
N TYR A 94 -0.65 -5.46 5.97
CA TYR A 94 -0.97 -6.86 6.25
C TYR A 94 -0.26 -7.84 5.29
N PHE A 95 -0.36 -7.59 3.98
CA PHE A 95 0.20 -8.50 2.97
C PHE A 95 1.72 -8.40 2.83
N THR A 96 2.32 -7.27 3.19
CA THR A 96 3.77 -7.10 3.18
C THR A 96 4.43 -7.44 4.52
N GLY A 97 3.65 -7.47 5.60
CA GLY A 97 4.19 -7.60 6.97
C GLY A 97 4.91 -6.35 7.47
N SER A 98 4.65 -5.19 6.86
CA SER A 98 5.38 -3.96 7.17
C SER A 98 4.86 -3.26 8.43
N ASN A 99 5.77 -2.83 9.29
CA ASN A 99 5.52 -1.94 10.41
C ASN A 99 5.62 -0.44 10.02
N ASN A 100 6.15 -0.14 8.85
CA ASN A 100 6.16 1.21 8.30
C ASN A 100 4.93 1.41 7.43
N PHE A 101 3.82 1.85 8.02
CA PHE A 101 2.57 1.99 7.27
C PHE A 101 1.73 3.19 7.65
N VAL A 102 0.98 3.68 6.68
CA VAL A 102 -0.05 4.71 6.88
C VAL A 102 -1.36 4.02 7.24
N ASN A 103 -1.82 4.24 8.47
CA ASN A 103 -3.07 3.65 8.97
C ASN A 103 -4.24 4.60 8.70
N ILE A 104 -4.73 4.59 7.47
CA ILE A 104 -5.93 5.35 7.06
C ILE A 104 -6.88 4.39 6.36
N VAL A 105 -8.17 4.67 6.48
CA VAL A 105 -9.24 3.98 5.75
C VAL A 105 -9.98 4.99 4.89
N GLU A 106 -10.17 4.65 3.61
CA GLU A 106 -10.92 5.42 2.60
C GLU A 106 -10.48 6.88 2.48
N GLY A 107 -9.16 7.09 2.47
CA GLY A 107 -8.58 8.42 2.34
C GLY A 107 -8.78 9.34 3.54
N GLY A 108 -9.42 8.88 4.63
CA GLY A 108 -9.61 9.67 5.85
C GLY A 108 -10.33 11.00 5.65
N GLY A 109 -11.22 11.09 4.64
CA GLY A 109 -11.92 12.33 4.31
C GLY A 109 -11.05 13.39 3.63
N MET A 110 -9.90 13.00 3.10
CA MET A 110 -8.97 13.91 2.42
C MET A 110 -9.34 14.05 0.94
N TYR A 111 -9.77 15.24 0.57
CA TYR A 111 -10.14 15.59 -0.81
C TYR A 111 -9.38 16.83 -1.29
N GLY A 112 -9.13 16.90 -2.61
CA GLY A 112 -8.52 18.06 -3.26
C GLY A 112 -7.00 18.18 -3.09
N PHE A 113 -6.44 19.29 -3.50
CA PHE A 113 -4.98 19.51 -3.55
C PHE A 113 -4.31 19.53 -2.16
N SER A 114 -5.00 20.03 -1.14
CA SER A 114 -4.48 20.03 0.24
C SER A 114 -4.28 18.62 0.79
N SER A 115 -4.98 17.64 0.24
CA SER A 115 -4.84 16.23 0.63
C SER A 115 -3.51 15.64 0.22
N ILE A 116 -2.93 16.08 -0.90
CA ILE A 116 -1.62 15.61 -1.35
C ILE A 116 -0.53 15.97 -0.34
N GLU A 117 -0.60 17.17 0.24
CA GLU A 117 0.33 17.59 1.29
C GLU A 117 0.17 16.73 2.55
N LYS A 118 -1.07 16.54 3.01
CA LYS A 118 -1.36 15.69 4.17
C LYS A 118 -0.91 14.25 3.95
N LEU A 119 -1.22 13.67 2.79
CA LEU A 119 -0.79 12.32 2.42
C LEU A 119 0.74 12.21 2.38
N SER A 120 1.42 13.20 1.80
CA SER A 120 2.89 13.23 1.77
C SER A 120 3.49 13.24 3.18
N ASN A 121 2.93 14.03 4.08
CA ASN A 121 3.37 14.10 5.47
C ASN A 121 3.12 12.76 6.21
N LEU A 122 1.97 12.12 5.97
CA LEU A 122 1.69 10.79 6.54
C LEU A 122 2.61 9.70 5.98
N MET A 123 2.97 9.77 4.71
CA MET A 123 3.95 8.86 4.12
C MET A 123 5.33 9.02 4.77
N VAL A 124 5.77 10.26 4.99
CA VAL A 124 7.04 10.55 5.66
C VAL A 124 7.00 10.09 7.12
N ASP A 125 5.93 10.40 7.86
CA ASP A 125 5.78 9.93 9.23
C ASP A 125 5.85 8.40 9.32
N ALA A 126 5.09 7.70 8.47
CA ALA A 126 5.08 6.24 8.45
C ALA A 126 6.44 5.64 8.03
N PHE A 127 7.20 6.34 7.20
CA PHE A 127 8.54 5.93 6.81
C PHE A 127 9.55 6.08 7.97
N LEU A 128 9.45 7.15 8.76
CA LEU A 128 10.37 7.45 9.86
C LEU A 128 10.01 6.68 11.13
N ASN A 129 8.72 6.46 11.38
CA ASN A 129 8.20 5.90 12.62
C ASN A 129 7.51 4.55 12.36
N GLU A 130 8.07 3.49 12.92
CA GLU A 130 7.46 2.17 12.90
C GLU A 130 6.24 2.10 13.82
N LYS A 131 5.23 1.33 13.43
CA LYS A 131 4.02 1.08 14.19
C LYS A 131 3.83 -0.43 14.33
N ASP A 132 3.36 -0.89 15.48
CA ASP A 132 3.05 -2.31 15.66
C ASP A 132 1.80 -2.68 14.83
N MET A 133 2.03 -3.17 13.61
CA MET A 133 0.97 -3.55 12.69
C MET A 133 0.02 -4.58 13.30
N LYS A 134 0.54 -5.55 14.06
CA LYS A 134 -0.27 -6.62 14.65
C LYS A 134 -1.26 -6.09 15.69
N LYS A 135 -0.91 -5.02 16.42
CA LYS A 135 -1.79 -4.38 17.39
C LYS A 135 -2.80 -3.42 16.75
N LEU A 136 -2.42 -2.77 15.66
CA LEU A 136 -3.22 -1.71 15.04
C LEU A 136 -4.20 -2.21 14.00
N ILE A 137 -3.87 -3.29 13.28
CA ILE A 137 -4.72 -3.86 12.24
C ILE A 137 -5.53 -5.01 12.82
N GLN A 138 -6.85 -4.82 12.88
CA GLN A 138 -7.77 -5.89 13.26
C GLN A 138 -7.92 -6.88 12.10
N PHE A 139 -7.47 -8.11 12.33
CA PHE A 139 -7.70 -9.22 11.40
C PHE A 139 -9.12 -9.75 11.59
N LYS A 140 -10.09 -9.19 10.86
CA LYS A 140 -11.45 -9.72 10.91
C LYS A 140 -11.52 -11.11 10.25
N GLY A 141 -11.69 -12.12 11.10
CA GLY A 141 -12.47 -13.30 10.75
C GLY A 141 -11.81 -14.39 9.94
N LEU A 142 -10.51 -14.44 9.75
CA LEU A 142 -9.91 -15.53 8.97
C LEU A 142 -8.90 -16.41 9.71
N GLY A 143 -8.86 -16.37 11.03
CA GLY A 143 -8.04 -17.34 11.80
C GLY A 143 -6.57 -17.45 11.36
N CYS A 144 -6.06 -16.43 10.69
CA CYS A 144 -4.72 -16.46 10.11
C CYS A 144 -3.63 -16.46 11.18
N GLU A 145 -3.93 -16.02 12.39
CA GLU A 145 -3.01 -16.14 13.52
C GLU A 145 -2.88 -17.59 14.00
N ASN A 146 -3.93 -18.39 13.88
CA ASN A 146 -3.91 -19.79 14.33
C ASN A 146 -3.17 -20.74 13.38
N TYR A 147 -2.89 -20.32 12.14
CA TYR A 147 -2.20 -21.17 11.17
C TYR A 147 -0.68 -21.16 11.36
N GLU A 148 -0.11 -20.09 11.91
CA GLU A 148 1.34 -20.00 12.18
C GLU A 148 1.72 -20.58 13.56
N THR A 149 0.81 -20.55 14.55
CA THR A 149 1.08 -21.06 15.90
C THR A 149 0.97 -22.59 16.01
N ASN A 150 0.30 -23.25 15.08
CA ASN A 150 0.12 -24.72 15.09
C ASN A 150 1.12 -25.49 14.20
N ARG A 151 2.17 -24.85 13.69
CA ARG A 151 3.28 -25.50 13.01
C ARG A 151 4.57 -25.34 13.84
N LYS A 152 4.55 -25.90 15.04
CA LYS A 152 5.78 -26.30 15.75
C LYS A 152 5.91 -27.80 15.72
#